data_d0f8cb76c4ec297388ac5858994ba4bb
#
_entry.id   d0f8cb76c4ec297388ac5858994ba4bb
#
_cell.length_a   1.000
_cell.length_b   1.000
_cell.length_c   1.000
_cell.angle_alpha   90.00
_cell.angle_beta   90.00
_cell.angle_gamma   90.00
#
_symmetry.space_group_name_H-M   'P 1'
#
loop_
_entity.id
_entity.type
_entity.pdbx_description
1 polymer ?
#
loop_
_entity_poly.entity_id
_entity_poly.type
_entity_poly.pdbx_seq_one_letter_code
_entity_poly.pdbx_strand_id
1 'polypeptide(L)'
;HVDAYDVFLLQLEGRRRWRVGPVKDPRFVEGPPLKLLRRFAPTDDWVLEPGDMLYLPPSWGHEGVAVGGACMTASIGFRAPSLDELSRALLHGVAESQEDDDSVVRYADPRGSGTTAPARVPPALQVFARAAWRSALRSPRALERTLGEWLSEPKPQVWFEPGREAAAWGSRPLALDRRTRMLYDTHHVYINGESFIASGRDAQCLRRLADARRLAATEMRRLSRDARGIVQQWLASGWIHER
;
A
#
# COMPACT_ATOMS: atom_id res chain seq x y z
N HIS A 1 -19.59 -17.23 1.06
CA HIS A 1 -18.18 -17.18 0.70
C HIS A 1 -17.30 -16.79 1.89
N VAL A 2 -15.99 -16.75 1.69
CA VAL A 2 -15.02 -16.24 2.67
C VAL A 2 -14.07 -15.27 1.99
N ASP A 3 -13.62 -14.28 2.75
CA ASP A 3 -12.57 -13.37 2.35
C ASP A 3 -11.28 -13.63 3.16
N ALA A 4 -10.13 -13.36 2.55
CA ALA A 4 -8.82 -13.50 3.18
C ALA A 4 -8.37 -12.22 3.90
N TYR A 5 -9.28 -11.27 4.10
CA TYR A 5 -9.02 -9.94 4.66
C TYR A 5 -10.19 -9.46 5.50
N ASP A 6 -9.96 -8.40 6.27
CA ASP A 6 -10.98 -7.79 7.11
C ASP A 6 -12.02 -7.05 6.27
N VAL A 7 -13.30 -7.23 6.60
CA VAL A 7 -14.42 -6.60 5.90
C VAL A 7 -15.36 -5.92 6.88
N PHE A 8 -15.73 -4.69 6.59
CA PHE A 8 -16.83 -4.00 7.24
C PHE A 8 -18.01 -3.90 6.27
N LEU A 9 -19.16 -4.36 6.68
CA LEU A 9 -20.41 -4.35 5.93
C LEU A 9 -21.33 -3.31 6.56
N LEU A 10 -21.42 -2.12 5.92
CA LEU A 10 -22.29 -1.04 6.38
C LEU A 10 -23.63 -1.13 5.65
N GLN A 11 -24.72 -1.31 6.38
CA GLN A 11 -26.06 -1.31 5.80
C GLN A 11 -26.49 0.14 5.54
N LEU A 12 -26.76 0.47 4.27
CA LEU A 12 -27.10 1.82 3.84
C LEU A 12 -28.59 2.01 3.63
N GLU A 13 -29.26 1.02 3.03
CA GLU A 13 -30.70 1.08 2.70
C GLU A 13 -31.34 -0.30 2.84
N GLY A 14 -32.58 -0.35 3.28
CA GLY A 14 -33.32 -1.59 3.48
C GLY A 14 -32.69 -2.48 4.56
N ARG A 15 -33.11 -3.72 4.62
CA ARG A 15 -32.65 -4.69 5.62
C ARG A 15 -31.98 -5.89 4.96
N ARG A 16 -30.91 -6.39 5.57
CA ARG A 16 -30.19 -7.58 5.11
C ARG A 16 -29.94 -8.53 6.26
N ARG A 17 -30.37 -9.79 6.09
CA ARG A 17 -30.03 -10.88 7.00
C ARG A 17 -28.65 -11.40 6.65
N TRP A 18 -27.76 -11.40 7.62
CA TRP A 18 -26.42 -11.94 7.53
C TRP A 18 -26.30 -13.18 8.42
N ARG A 19 -25.86 -14.28 7.81
CA ARG A 19 -25.43 -15.48 8.53
C ARG A 19 -23.92 -15.55 8.42
N VAL A 20 -23.22 -15.67 9.57
CA VAL A 20 -21.77 -15.60 9.64
C VAL A 20 -21.21 -16.67 10.57
N GLY A 21 -19.94 -17.02 10.38
CA GLY A 21 -19.27 -17.99 11.25
C GLY A 21 -17.86 -18.33 10.76
N PRO A 22 -16.99 -18.83 11.67
CA PRO A 22 -15.62 -19.18 11.33
C PRO A 22 -15.57 -20.41 10.40
N VAL A 23 -14.68 -20.38 9.41
CA VAL A 23 -14.43 -21.48 8.48
C VAL A 23 -13.00 -21.96 8.62
N LYS A 24 -12.80 -23.16 9.18
CA LYS A 24 -11.45 -23.72 9.42
C LYS A 24 -10.86 -24.43 8.18
N ASP A 25 -11.70 -25.10 7.40
CA ASP A 25 -11.29 -25.87 6.20
C ASP A 25 -12.22 -25.50 5.03
N PRO A 26 -11.92 -24.43 4.29
CA PRO A 26 -12.77 -23.96 3.20
C PRO A 26 -12.69 -24.91 2.00
N ARG A 27 -13.79 -25.60 1.69
CA ARG A 27 -13.97 -26.35 0.46
C ARG A 27 -14.90 -25.58 -0.47
N PHE A 28 -14.43 -25.28 -1.66
CA PHE A 28 -15.15 -24.44 -2.61
C PHE A 28 -15.89 -25.28 -3.66
N VAL A 29 -16.96 -24.68 -4.19
CA VAL A 29 -17.64 -25.19 -5.38
C VAL A 29 -16.78 -24.85 -6.60
N GLU A 30 -16.55 -25.85 -7.46
CA GLU A 30 -15.82 -25.63 -8.71
C GLU A 30 -16.71 -24.95 -9.76
N GLY A 31 -16.12 -24.04 -10.55
CA GLY A 31 -16.77 -23.38 -11.69
C GLY A 31 -17.14 -21.91 -11.48
N PRO A 32 -17.83 -21.50 -10.40
CA PRO A 32 -18.16 -20.08 -10.20
C PRO A 32 -16.90 -19.20 -10.02
N PRO A 33 -16.91 -17.95 -10.52
CA PRO A 33 -15.81 -17.00 -10.29
C PRO A 33 -15.67 -16.58 -8.83
N LEU A 34 -16.74 -16.74 -8.03
CA LEU A 34 -16.72 -16.49 -6.58
C LEU A 34 -16.37 -17.76 -5.84
N LYS A 35 -15.58 -17.66 -4.78
CA LYS A 35 -15.19 -18.75 -3.88
C LYS A 35 -16.36 -19.15 -2.98
N LEU A 36 -17.37 -19.80 -3.57
CA LEU A 36 -18.53 -20.29 -2.84
C LEU A 36 -18.17 -21.51 -2.03
N LEU A 37 -18.51 -21.49 -0.73
CA LEU A 37 -18.30 -22.62 0.16
C LEU A 37 -19.26 -23.77 -0.19
N ARG A 38 -18.74 -25.00 -0.30
CA ARG A 38 -19.57 -26.21 -0.48
C ARG A 38 -20.46 -26.48 0.74
N ARG A 39 -19.97 -26.15 1.93
CA ARG A 39 -20.69 -26.27 3.19
C ARG A 39 -20.38 -25.04 4.04
N PHE A 40 -21.42 -24.49 4.63
CA PHE A 40 -21.31 -23.38 5.56
C PHE A 40 -22.25 -23.65 6.74
N ALA A 41 -21.70 -23.60 7.94
CA ALA A 41 -22.45 -23.73 9.20
C ALA A 41 -22.29 -22.40 9.95
N PRO A 42 -23.24 -21.47 9.81
CA PRO A 42 -23.18 -20.19 10.52
C PRO A 42 -23.34 -20.41 12.02
N THR A 43 -22.61 -19.61 12.81
CA THR A 43 -22.74 -19.55 14.26
C THR A 43 -23.66 -18.42 14.70
N ASP A 44 -23.77 -17.39 13.87
CA ASP A 44 -24.51 -16.17 14.18
C ASP A 44 -25.41 -15.76 13.01
N ASP A 45 -26.51 -15.11 13.33
CA ASP A 45 -27.58 -14.74 12.41
C ASP A 45 -28.19 -13.40 12.85
N TRP A 46 -28.02 -12.35 12.04
CA TRP A 46 -28.51 -11.01 12.33
C TRP A 46 -29.22 -10.39 11.14
N VAL A 47 -30.21 -9.57 11.42
CA VAL A 47 -30.80 -8.66 10.43
C VAL A 47 -30.27 -7.26 10.71
N LEU A 48 -29.50 -6.71 9.75
CA LEU A 48 -28.98 -5.35 9.85
C LEU A 48 -29.96 -4.36 9.22
N GLU A 49 -30.12 -3.21 9.88
CA GLU A 49 -30.88 -2.05 9.47
C GLU A 49 -29.97 -0.90 9.03
N PRO A 50 -30.48 0.14 8.33
CA PRO A 50 -29.67 1.28 7.91
C PRO A 50 -28.93 1.93 9.07
N GLY A 51 -27.60 2.06 8.95
CA GLY A 51 -26.69 2.54 9.98
C GLY A 51 -25.98 1.45 10.76
N ASP A 52 -26.44 0.21 10.72
CA ASP A 52 -25.73 -0.91 11.33
C ASP A 52 -24.48 -1.28 10.53
N MET A 53 -23.45 -1.74 11.24
CA MET A 53 -22.18 -2.18 10.65
C MET A 53 -21.79 -3.54 11.23
N LEU A 54 -21.48 -4.50 10.35
CA LEU A 54 -20.97 -5.81 10.69
C LEU A 54 -19.49 -5.90 10.31
N TYR A 55 -18.66 -6.26 11.27
CA TYR A 55 -17.26 -6.57 11.03
C TYR A 55 -17.06 -8.08 10.87
N LEU A 56 -16.33 -8.46 9.82
CA LEU A 56 -15.94 -9.83 9.51
C LEU A 56 -14.41 -9.95 9.49
N PRO A 57 -13.81 -10.72 10.40
CA PRO A 57 -12.37 -11.00 10.32
C PRO A 57 -12.06 -11.95 9.17
N PRO A 58 -10.78 -12.08 8.76
CA PRO A 58 -10.35 -13.04 7.74
C PRO A 58 -10.82 -14.45 8.03
N SER A 59 -11.19 -15.18 6.99
CA SER A 59 -11.67 -16.58 7.05
C SER A 59 -13.02 -16.78 7.75
N TRP A 60 -13.79 -15.71 7.93
CA TRP A 60 -15.19 -15.84 8.35
C TRP A 60 -16.10 -16.03 7.13
N GLY A 61 -16.79 -17.16 7.10
CA GLY A 61 -17.83 -17.40 6.12
C GLY A 61 -19.00 -16.47 6.36
N HIS A 62 -19.57 -15.96 5.28
CA HIS A 62 -20.74 -15.09 5.37
C HIS A 62 -21.65 -15.26 4.17
N GLU A 63 -22.91 -15.06 4.44
CA GLU A 63 -23.98 -15.07 3.43
C GLU A 63 -24.99 -13.99 3.80
N GLY A 64 -25.33 -13.15 2.83
CA GLY A 64 -26.24 -12.02 3.02
C GLY A 64 -27.44 -12.08 2.08
N VAL A 65 -28.65 -12.02 2.63
CA VAL A 65 -29.91 -12.04 1.89
C VAL A 65 -30.73 -10.80 2.22
N ALA A 66 -31.18 -10.07 1.19
CA ALA A 66 -32.08 -8.93 1.37
C ALA A 66 -33.40 -9.37 1.99
N VAL A 67 -33.90 -8.60 2.94
CA VAL A 67 -35.18 -8.81 3.62
C VAL A 67 -36.16 -7.71 3.21
N GLY A 68 -37.11 -8.07 2.38
CA GLY A 68 -38.11 -7.12 1.86
C GLY A 68 -37.70 -6.52 0.51
N GLY A 69 -37.84 -5.21 0.34
CA GLY A 69 -37.65 -4.50 -0.94
C GLY A 69 -36.20 -4.15 -1.27
N ALA A 70 -35.97 -2.91 -1.71
CA ALA A 70 -34.63 -2.41 -2.03
C ALA A 70 -33.66 -2.55 -0.85
N CYS A 71 -32.42 -2.93 -1.16
CA CYS A 71 -31.41 -3.20 -0.13
C CYS A 71 -30.01 -2.85 -0.65
N MET A 72 -29.33 -1.98 0.07
CA MET A 72 -27.96 -1.56 -0.26
C MET A 72 -27.03 -1.73 0.93
N THR A 73 -25.93 -2.44 0.73
CA THR A 73 -24.86 -2.62 1.72
C THR A 73 -23.54 -2.19 1.09
N ALA A 74 -22.80 -1.29 1.75
CA ALA A 74 -21.43 -0.99 1.37
C ALA A 74 -20.47 -2.03 2.00
N SER A 75 -19.63 -2.65 1.18
CA SER A 75 -18.55 -3.52 1.64
C SER A 75 -17.22 -2.79 1.59
N ILE A 76 -16.56 -2.68 2.73
CA ILE A 76 -15.27 -1.99 2.90
C ILE A 76 -14.24 -3.03 3.31
N GLY A 77 -13.41 -3.45 2.36
CA GLY A 77 -12.37 -4.45 2.58
C GLY A 77 -11.00 -3.82 2.86
N PHE A 78 -10.33 -4.33 3.90
CA PHE A 78 -8.95 -3.98 4.25
C PHE A 78 -8.04 -5.15 3.92
N ARG A 79 -7.45 -5.10 2.73
CA ARG A 79 -6.53 -6.15 2.28
C ARG A 79 -5.19 -6.04 3.00
N ALA A 80 -4.82 -7.08 3.73
CA ALA A 80 -3.44 -7.29 4.15
C ALA A 80 -2.65 -7.90 2.97
N PRO A 81 -1.41 -7.45 2.73
CA PRO A 81 -0.57 -8.06 1.70
C PRO A 81 -0.24 -9.50 2.06
N SER A 82 -0.23 -10.40 1.08
CA SER A 82 0.33 -11.72 1.26
C SER A 82 1.86 -11.64 1.26
N LEU A 83 2.52 -12.65 1.85
CA LEU A 83 3.99 -12.74 1.83
C LEU A 83 4.53 -12.74 0.39
N ASP A 84 3.84 -13.40 -0.54
CA ASP A 84 4.22 -13.50 -1.94
C ASP A 84 4.06 -12.15 -2.68
N GLU A 85 2.92 -11.46 -2.50
CA GLU A 85 2.71 -10.12 -3.05
C GLU A 85 3.78 -9.14 -2.54
N LEU A 86 4.01 -9.14 -1.23
CA LEU A 86 5.00 -8.26 -0.62
C LEU A 86 6.41 -8.57 -1.11
N SER A 87 6.79 -9.85 -1.18
CA SER A 87 8.11 -10.25 -1.66
C SER A 87 8.37 -9.79 -3.09
N ARG A 88 7.38 -9.96 -3.99
CA ARG A 88 7.51 -9.52 -5.39
C ARG A 88 7.63 -8.00 -5.50
N ALA A 89 6.78 -7.27 -4.77
CA ALA A 89 6.81 -5.80 -4.76
C ALA A 89 8.16 -5.27 -4.26
N LEU A 90 8.66 -5.83 -3.16
CA LEU A 90 9.93 -5.41 -2.57
C LEU A 90 11.13 -5.75 -3.47
N LEU A 91 11.16 -6.93 -4.09
CA LEU A 91 12.22 -7.29 -5.02
C LEU A 91 12.24 -6.38 -6.25
N HIS A 92 11.07 -6.06 -6.77
CA HIS A 92 10.94 -5.13 -7.91
C HIS A 92 11.42 -3.74 -7.53
N GLY A 93 10.92 -3.17 -6.46
CA GLY A 93 11.28 -1.82 -6.05
C GLY A 93 12.76 -1.68 -5.62
N VAL A 94 13.33 -2.71 -4.99
CA VAL A 94 14.78 -2.72 -4.71
C VAL A 94 15.59 -2.76 -6.02
N ALA A 95 15.14 -3.49 -7.03
CA ALA A 95 15.81 -3.53 -8.33
C ALA A 95 15.72 -2.16 -9.04
N GLU A 96 14.56 -1.50 -9.01
CA GLU A 96 14.38 -0.17 -9.60
C GLU A 96 15.13 0.94 -8.83
N SER A 97 15.34 0.77 -7.54
CA SER A 97 16.04 1.73 -6.70
C SER A 97 17.57 1.72 -6.85
N GLN A 98 18.10 0.80 -7.64
CA GLN A 98 19.52 0.79 -7.98
C GLN A 98 19.78 1.96 -8.96
N GLU A 99 20.35 3.04 -8.45
CA GLU A 99 20.84 4.13 -9.30
C GLU A 99 21.85 3.55 -10.29
N ASP A 100 21.83 4.05 -11.52
CA ASP A 100 22.88 3.77 -12.52
C ASP A 100 24.20 4.32 -11.97
N ASP A 101 24.92 3.48 -11.24
CA ASP A 101 26.28 3.78 -10.80
C ASP A 101 27.20 3.67 -12.02
N ASP A 102 27.85 4.76 -12.37
CA ASP A 102 28.84 4.81 -13.46
C ASP A 102 29.98 3.78 -13.29
N SER A 103 30.13 3.18 -12.10
CA SER A 103 31.05 2.09 -11.78
C SER A 103 30.49 0.71 -12.10
N VAL A 104 30.17 0.45 -13.36
CA VAL A 104 29.64 -0.86 -13.78
C VAL A 104 30.70 -1.96 -13.60
N VAL A 105 30.57 -2.75 -12.55
CA VAL A 105 31.39 -3.97 -12.37
C VAL A 105 30.88 -5.08 -13.28
N ARG A 106 31.68 -5.44 -14.28
CA ARG A 106 31.37 -6.51 -15.24
C ARG A 106 32.03 -7.81 -14.83
N TYR A 107 31.34 -8.92 -15.07
CA TYR A 107 31.95 -10.23 -14.95
C TYR A 107 33.12 -10.35 -15.94
N ALA A 108 34.19 -10.93 -15.48
CA ALA A 108 35.33 -11.33 -16.34
C ALA A 108 35.67 -12.80 -16.05
N ASP A 109 35.86 -13.59 -17.11
CA ASP A 109 36.29 -14.96 -16.94
C ASP A 109 37.65 -15.04 -16.27
N PRO A 110 37.83 -15.98 -15.34
CA PRO A 110 39.15 -16.25 -14.79
C PRO A 110 40.13 -16.66 -15.89
N ARG A 111 41.37 -16.19 -15.82
CA ARG A 111 42.41 -16.64 -16.73
C ARG A 111 42.61 -18.15 -16.56
N GLY A 112 42.37 -18.94 -17.59
CA GLY A 112 42.48 -20.40 -17.55
C GLY A 112 42.39 -21.03 -18.92
N SER A 113 42.51 -22.33 -18.97
CA SER A 113 42.32 -23.15 -20.19
C SER A 113 40.85 -23.13 -20.63
N GLY A 114 40.63 -23.30 -21.95
CA GLY A 114 39.26 -23.39 -22.49
C GLY A 114 38.46 -24.52 -21.86
N THR A 115 37.16 -24.42 -21.95
CA THR A 115 36.23 -25.43 -21.41
C THR A 115 35.90 -26.50 -22.45
N THR A 116 35.80 -27.76 -22.01
CA THR A 116 35.27 -28.87 -22.80
C THR A 116 33.76 -29.01 -22.73
N ALA A 117 33.11 -28.21 -21.88
CA ALA A 117 31.66 -28.19 -21.68
C ALA A 117 31.10 -26.77 -21.85
N PRO A 118 31.01 -26.25 -23.09
CA PRO A 118 30.65 -24.86 -23.35
C PRO A 118 29.21 -24.46 -22.92
N ALA A 119 28.33 -25.43 -22.79
CA ALA A 119 26.95 -25.20 -22.32
C ALA A 119 26.81 -25.16 -20.78
N ARG A 120 27.88 -25.47 -20.05
CA ARG A 120 27.84 -25.45 -18.58
C ARG A 120 28.02 -24.01 -18.07
N VAL A 121 27.09 -23.56 -17.21
CA VAL A 121 27.25 -22.27 -16.54
C VAL A 121 28.53 -22.28 -15.67
N PRO A 122 29.46 -21.34 -15.88
CA PRO A 122 30.71 -21.33 -15.13
C PRO A 122 30.46 -21.13 -13.63
N PRO A 123 31.16 -21.90 -12.76
CA PRO A 123 31.06 -21.70 -11.32
C PRO A 123 31.41 -20.27 -10.86
N ALA A 124 32.40 -19.65 -11.52
CA ALA A 124 32.79 -18.25 -11.24
C ALA A 124 31.65 -17.25 -11.53
N LEU A 125 30.89 -17.45 -12.62
CA LEU A 125 29.73 -16.65 -12.92
C LEU A 125 28.60 -16.81 -11.86
N GLN A 126 28.43 -18.03 -11.36
CA GLN A 126 27.48 -18.28 -10.27
C GLN A 126 27.88 -17.55 -8.97
N VAL A 127 29.18 -17.52 -8.65
CA VAL A 127 29.71 -16.76 -7.50
C VAL A 127 29.48 -15.26 -7.70
N PHE A 128 29.76 -14.75 -8.91
CA PHE A 128 29.53 -13.34 -9.27
C PHE A 128 28.03 -12.98 -9.15
N ALA A 129 27.13 -13.81 -9.68
CA ALA A 129 25.69 -13.60 -9.57
C ALA A 129 25.20 -13.57 -8.11
N ARG A 130 25.73 -14.46 -7.24
CA ARG A 130 25.42 -14.42 -5.80
C ARG A 130 25.95 -13.14 -5.13
N ALA A 131 27.11 -12.64 -5.55
CA ALA A 131 27.65 -11.38 -5.04
C ALA A 131 26.78 -10.18 -5.46
N ALA A 132 26.34 -10.13 -6.73
CA ALA A 132 25.41 -9.13 -7.23
C ALA A 132 24.09 -9.13 -6.43
N TRP A 133 23.49 -10.32 -6.22
CA TRP A 133 22.28 -10.46 -5.41
C TRP A 133 22.46 -9.96 -3.98
N ARG A 134 23.56 -10.32 -3.31
CA ARG A 134 23.86 -9.82 -1.97
C ARG A 134 24.10 -8.31 -1.94
N SER A 135 24.69 -7.75 -2.99
CA SER A 135 24.92 -6.31 -3.12
C SER A 135 23.60 -5.56 -3.23
N ALA A 136 22.68 -6.04 -4.06
CA ALA A 136 21.36 -5.44 -4.23
C ALA A 136 20.57 -5.36 -2.90
N LEU A 137 20.74 -6.37 -2.03
CA LEU A 137 20.05 -6.45 -0.73
C LEU A 137 20.82 -5.77 0.42
N ARG A 138 21.94 -5.12 0.16
CA ARG A 138 22.77 -4.53 1.24
C ARG A 138 22.22 -3.25 1.84
N SER A 139 21.36 -2.54 1.15
CA SER A 139 20.81 -1.30 1.68
C SER A 139 19.56 -1.57 2.53
N PRO A 140 19.63 -1.54 3.86
CA PRO A 140 18.46 -1.72 4.73
C PRO A 140 17.40 -0.66 4.44
N ARG A 141 17.83 0.57 4.13
CA ARG A 141 16.94 1.69 3.81
C ARG A 141 16.21 1.52 2.49
N ALA A 142 16.78 0.80 1.52
CA ALA A 142 16.09 0.52 0.26
C ALA A 142 14.84 -0.33 0.49
N LEU A 143 14.91 -1.33 1.38
CA LEU A 143 13.78 -2.17 1.72
C LEU A 143 12.68 -1.35 2.44
N GLU A 144 13.05 -0.55 3.45
CA GLU A 144 12.11 0.30 4.19
C GLU A 144 11.45 1.32 3.26
N ARG A 145 12.25 1.97 2.40
CA ARG A 145 11.79 2.93 1.41
C ARG A 145 10.78 2.28 0.45
N THR A 146 11.17 1.20 -0.19
CA THR A 146 10.31 0.47 -1.13
C THR A 146 9.00 0.02 -0.48
N LEU A 147 9.06 -0.47 0.76
CA LEU A 147 7.86 -0.85 1.50
C LEU A 147 6.92 0.34 1.71
N GLY A 148 7.44 1.48 2.13
CA GLY A 148 6.64 2.68 2.36
C GLY A 148 6.07 3.27 1.07
N GLU A 149 6.84 3.29 -0.01
CA GLU A 149 6.39 3.68 -1.35
C GLU A 149 5.25 2.79 -1.81
N TRP A 150 5.43 1.47 -1.79
CA TRP A 150 4.41 0.50 -2.19
C TRP A 150 3.13 0.59 -1.33
N LEU A 151 3.25 0.73 -0.01
CA LEU A 151 2.09 0.87 0.88
C LEU A 151 1.32 2.18 0.66
N SER A 152 2.02 3.24 0.25
CA SER A 152 1.42 4.55 -0.03
C SER A 152 0.95 4.72 -1.47
N GLU A 153 1.28 3.80 -2.37
CA GLU A 153 0.89 3.87 -3.78
C GLU A 153 -0.64 3.98 -3.94
N PRO A 154 -1.15 4.92 -4.72
CA PRO A 154 -2.58 5.03 -4.98
C PRO A 154 -3.10 3.78 -5.69
N LYS A 155 -4.38 3.46 -5.49
CA LYS A 155 -5.01 2.40 -6.29
C LYS A 155 -5.02 2.80 -7.78
N PRO A 156 -4.93 1.83 -8.73
CA PRO A 156 -4.81 2.12 -10.16
C PRO A 156 -5.93 3.00 -10.76
N GLN A 157 -7.07 3.08 -10.09
CA GLN A 157 -8.24 3.87 -10.53
C GLN A 157 -8.34 5.24 -9.84
N VAL A 158 -7.33 5.62 -9.06
CA VAL A 158 -7.28 6.91 -8.36
C VAL A 158 -6.47 7.88 -9.20
N TRP A 159 -7.06 9.02 -9.50
CA TRP A 159 -6.40 10.16 -10.12
C TRP A 159 -6.63 11.40 -9.28
N PHE A 160 -5.75 12.37 -9.42
CA PHE A 160 -5.82 13.64 -8.72
C PHE A 160 -6.02 14.77 -9.73
N GLU A 161 -6.90 15.69 -9.40
CA GLU A 161 -7.05 16.91 -10.19
C GLU A 161 -5.89 17.85 -9.86
N PRO A 162 -5.21 18.43 -10.87
CA PRO A 162 -4.16 19.41 -10.64
C PRO A 162 -4.64 20.52 -9.69
N GLY A 163 -3.89 20.74 -8.64
CA GLY A 163 -4.15 21.79 -7.66
C GLY A 163 -3.58 23.14 -8.11
N ARG A 164 -3.75 24.14 -7.26
CA ARG A 164 -3.14 25.47 -7.43
C ARG A 164 -2.05 25.65 -6.38
N GLU A 165 -0.99 26.35 -6.73
CA GLU A 165 -0.03 26.80 -5.75
C GLU A 165 -0.70 27.68 -4.69
N ALA A 166 -0.17 27.62 -3.46
CA ALA A 166 -0.68 28.46 -2.38
C ALA A 166 -0.51 29.95 -2.73
N ALA A 167 -1.61 30.68 -2.73
CA ALA A 167 -1.60 32.11 -3.06
C ALA A 167 -0.73 32.93 -2.08
N ALA A 168 -0.72 32.54 -0.80
CA ALA A 168 0.14 33.09 0.23
C ALA A 168 0.51 31.98 1.21
N TRP A 169 1.77 31.60 1.27
CA TRP A 169 2.27 30.52 2.11
C TRP A 169 1.90 30.69 3.59
N GLY A 170 1.22 29.67 4.14
CA GLY A 170 0.83 29.66 5.56
C GLY A 170 -0.29 30.65 5.93
N SER A 171 -1.08 31.11 4.96
CA SER A 171 -2.31 31.87 5.20
C SER A 171 -3.47 30.98 5.61
N ARG A 172 -3.54 29.76 5.08
CA ARG A 172 -4.59 28.78 5.32
C ARG A 172 -4.01 27.45 5.77
N PRO A 173 -4.76 26.62 6.51
CA PRO A 173 -4.33 25.25 6.82
C PRO A 173 -4.35 24.38 5.58
N LEU A 174 -3.53 23.32 5.59
CA LEU A 174 -3.53 22.28 4.57
C LEU A 174 -4.37 21.08 5.02
N ALA A 175 -4.93 20.39 4.06
CA ALA A 175 -5.56 19.08 4.27
C ALA A 175 -5.15 18.12 3.15
N LEU A 176 -4.91 16.84 3.48
CA LEU A 176 -4.74 15.79 2.48
C LEU A 176 -6.03 15.61 1.68
N ASP A 177 -5.92 15.41 0.37
CA ASP A 177 -7.04 14.89 -0.42
C ASP A 177 -7.52 13.56 0.18
N ARG A 178 -8.81 13.25 0.07
CA ARG A 178 -9.37 12.03 0.66
C ARG A 178 -8.73 10.77 0.09
N ARG A 179 -8.27 10.81 -1.15
CA ARG A 179 -7.64 9.70 -1.89
C ARG A 179 -6.15 9.59 -1.59
N THR A 180 -5.52 10.64 -1.06
CA THR A 180 -4.10 10.66 -0.73
C THR A 180 -3.79 9.68 0.38
N ARG A 181 -2.79 8.85 0.13
CA ARG A 181 -2.17 7.96 1.11
C ARG A 181 -0.86 8.57 1.56
N MET A 182 -0.75 8.86 2.84
CA MET A 182 0.46 9.41 3.44
C MET A 182 0.84 8.56 4.65
N LEU A 183 2.08 8.10 4.67
CA LEU A 183 2.66 7.24 5.70
C LEU A 183 4.01 7.80 6.12
N TYR A 184 4.60 7.28 7.18
CA TYR A 184 5.96 7.61 7.56
C TYR A 184 6.59 6.46 8.38
N ASP A 185 7.91 6.44 8.38
CA ASP A 185 8.72 5.66 9.29
C ASP A 185 9.67 6.57 10.10
N THR A 186 10.76 6.00 10.60
CA THR A 186 11.77 6.76 11.36
C THR A 186 12.52 7.77 10.50
N HIS A 187 12.70 7.51 9.20
CA HIS A 187 13.58 8.29 8.31
C HIS A 187 12.84 8.98 7.17
N HIS A 188 11.72 8.40 6.73
CA HIS A 188 11.02 8.85 5.55
C HIS A 188 9.58 9.27 5.84
N VAL A 189 9.08 10.11 4.98
CA VAL A 189 7.67 10.38 4.77
C VAL A 189 7.32 9.89 3.38
N TYR A 190 6.24 9.14 3.26
CA TYR A 190 5.74 8.58 2.02
C TYR A 190 4.41 9.21 1.65
N ILE A 191 4.23 9.53 0.39
CA ILE A 191 2.96 10.05 -0.11
C ILE A 191 2.73 9.58 -1.54
N ASN A 192 1.63 8.88 -1.75
CA ASN A 192 1.19 8.42 -3.07
C ASN A 192 2.27 7.68 -3.89
N GLY A 193 3.09 6.86 -3.24
CA GLY A 193 4.16 6.10 -3.90
C GLY A 193 5.52 6.78 -3.95
N GLU A 194 5.62 8.02 -3.50
CA GLU A 194 6.90 8.75 -3.42
C GLU A 194 7.42 8.79 -1.99
N SER A 195 8.75 8.85 -1.84
CA SER A 195 9.42 8.94 -0.54
C SER A 195 10.27 10.20 -0.43
N PHE A 196 10.27 10.78 0.77
CA PHE A 196 11.02 11.99 1.10
C PHE A 196 11.72 11.81 2.44
N ILE A 197 13.01 12.14 2.47
CA ILE A 197 13.76 12.18 3.74
C ILE A 197 13.39 13.47 4.47
N ALA A 198 12.91 13.33 5.69
CA ALA A 198 12.60 14.46 6.55
C ALA A 198 13.25 14.28 7.92
N SER A 199 13.75 15.35 8.50
CA SER A 199 14.38 15.35 9.82
C SER A 199 13.89 16.53 10.67
N GLY A 200 14.13 16.43 11.97
CA GLY A 200 13.88 17.51 12.90
C GLY A 200 12.43 18.01 12.87
N ARG A 201 12.27 19.31 12.72
CA ARG A 201 10.98 20.01 12.73
C ARG A 201 10.12 19.70 11.52
N ASP A 202 10.72 19.55 10.36
CA ASP A 202 9.99 19.22 9.13
C ASP A 202 9.35 17.83 9.25
N ALA A 203 10.10 16.84 9.73
CA ALA A 203 9.58 15.51 10.00
C ALA A 203 8.39 15.54 10.97
N GLN A 204 8.48 16.32 12.06
CA GLN A 204 7.37 16.46 13.01
C GLN A 204 6.10 17.04 12.36
N CYS A 205 6.24 18.09 11.55
CA CYS A 205 5.13 18.71 10.85
C CYS A 205 4.50 17.76 9.83
N LEU A 206 5.33 17.08 9.02
CA LEU A 206 4.84 16.17 7.99
C LEU A 206 4.20 14.90 8.57
N ARG A 207 4.75 14.35 9.66
CA ARG A 207 4.11 13.23 10.38
C ARG A 207 2.74 13.63 10.95
N ARG A 208 2.64 14.85 11.51
CA ARG A 208 1.36 15.37 11.96
C ARG A 208 0.36 15.54 10.82
N LEU A 209 0.83 16.01 9.63
CA LEU A 209 -0.02 16.04 8.44
C LEU A 209 -0.52 14.65 8.06
N ALA A 210 0.32 13.63 8.13
CA ALA A 210 -0.06 12.25 7.86
C ALA A 210 -1.12 11.75 8.85
N ASP A 211 -0.87 11.89 10.17
CA ASP A 211 -1.74 11.37 11.23
C ASP A 211 -3.09 12.11 11.29
N ALA A 212 -3.05 13.44 11.31
CA ALA A 212 -4.26 14.28 11.45
C ALA A 212 -4.96 14.57 10.12
N ARG A 213 -4.30 14.24 8.99
CA ARG A 213 -4.71 14.58 7.62
C ARG A 213 -4.89 16.10 7.40
N ARG A 214 -4.33 16.90 8.31
CA ARG A 214 -4.38 18.37 8.32
C ARG A 214 -3.11 18.94 8.93
N LEU A 215 -2.70 20.12 8.46
CA LEU A 215 -1.61 20.89 9.02
C LEU A 215 -2.06 22.35 9.19
N ALA A 216 -1.93 22.87 10.38
CA ALA A 216 -2.33 24.27 10.66
C ALA A 216 -1.42 25.28 9.93
N ALA A 217 -1.97 26.43 9.58
CA ALA A 217 -1.21 27.52 8.93
C ALA A 217 0.02 27.94 9.74
N THR A 218 -0.06 27.92 11.06
CA THR A 218 1.08 28.20 11.95
C THR A 218 2.19 27.18 11.85
N GLU A 219 1.86 25.92 11.58
CA GLU A 219 2.84 24.83 11.39
C GLU A 219 3.47 24.88 10.01
N MET A 220 2.70 25.20 8.97
CA MET A 220 3.23 25.45 7.62
C MET A 220 4.33 26.51 7.62
N ARG A 221 4.17 27.56 8.36
CA ARG A 221 5.17 28.64 8.47
C ARG A 221 6.48 28.19 9.10
N ARG A 222 6.48 27.06 9.83
CA ARG A 222 7.65 26.49 10.50
C ARG A 222 8.46 25.54 9.60
N LEU A 223 7.93 25.15 8.46
CA LEU A 223 8.63 24.29 7.49
C LEU A 223 9.84 25.03 6.90
N SER A 224 10.93 24.29 6.68
CA SER A 224 12.11 24.78 5.97
C SER A 224 11.78 25.14 4.52
N ARG A 225 12.72 25.79 3.83
CA ARG A 225 12.57 26.13 2.42
C ARG A 225 12.36 24.89 1.55
N ASP A 226 13.14 23.85 1.81
CA ASP A 226 13.11 22.60 1.03
C ASP A 226 11.76 21.86 1.25
N ALA A 227 11.33 21.71 2.50
CA ALA A 227 10.06 21.12 2.81
C ALA A 227 8.87 21.90 2.22
N ARG A 228 8.96 23.23 2.14
CA ARG A 228 7.96 24.07 1.45
C ARG A 228 7.90 23.76 -0.04
N GLY A 229 9.06 23.60 -0.69
CA GLY A 229 9.12 23.24 -2.11
C GLY A 229 8.39 21.91 -2.39
N ILE A 230 8.66 20.90 -1.57
CA ILE A 230 8.00 19.59 -1.66
C ILE A 230 6.48 19.73 -1.45
N VAL A 231 6.06 20.45 -0.42
CA VAL A 231 4.62 20.64 -0.12
C VAL A 231 3.92 21.44 -1.23
N GLN A 232 4.61 22.38 -1.90
CA GLN A 232 4.07 23.08 -3.07
C GLN A 232 3.88 22.14 -4.26
N GLN A 233 4.79 21.20 -4.49
CA GLN A 233 4.61 20.15 -5.50
C GLN A 233 3.38 19.29 -5.20
N TRP A 234 3.18 18.90 -3.94
CA TRP A 234 1.98 18.15 -3.55
C TRP A 234 0.67 18.94 -3.73
N LEU A 235 0.71 20.26 -3.51
CA LEU A 235 -0.41 21.14 -3.82
C LEU A 235 -0.69 21.16 -5.34
N ALA A 236 0.33 21.35 -6.15
CA ALA A 236 0.21 21.35 -7.62
C ALA A 236 -0.29 20.01 -8.16
N SER A 237 0.12 18.88 -7.55
CA SER A 237 -0.35 17.54 -7.89
C SER A 237 -1.77 17.25 -7.38
N GLY A 238 -2.38 18.13 -6.59
CA GLY A 238 -3.70 17.94 -6.03
C GLY A 238 -3.76 16.89 -4.90
N TRP A 239 -2.61 16.49 -4.35
CA TRP A 239 -2.53 15.55 -3.23
C TRP A 239 -2.95 16.16 -1.90
N ILE A 240 -2.80 17.46 -1.80
CA ILE A 240 -3.19 18.28 -0.65
C ILE A 240 -3.88 19.56 -1.14
N HIS A 241 -4.66 20.18 -0.28
CA HIS A 241 -5.42 21.39 -0.60
C HIS A 241 -5.35 22.41 0.56
N GLU A 242 -5.38 23.70 0.23
CA GLU A 242 -5.68 24.75 1.22
C GLU A 242 -7.18 24.72 1.57
N ARG A 243 -7.48 24.88 2.86
CA ARG A 243 -8.84 24.93 3.37
C ARG A 243 -9.09 26.13 4.27
#